data_da3cb122ec4b0485284da9fbf6f01ee6
#
_entry.id   da3cb122ec4b0485284da9fbf6f01ee6
#
_cell.length_a   1.000
_cell.length_b   1.000
_cell.length_c   1.000
_cell.angle_alpha   90.00
_cell.angle_beta   90.00
_cell.angle_gamma   90.00
#
_symmetry.space_group_name_H-M   'P 1'
#
loop_
_entity.id
_entity.type
_entity.pdbx_description
1 polymer ?
#
loop_
_entity_poly.entity_id
_entity_poly.type
_entity_poly.pdbx_seq_one_letter_code
_entity_poly.pdbx_strand_id
1 'polypeptide(L)'
;QGKRVTDVPELAWFNSWHDVHEYCETNEGSDIKPLVKLVDDHGTDPLKKALAKITPLEQADYVISTAHKAKGLEWNRVHIEDDYQFKINGLEYKITDEELRLLYVACTRAKVSLNIHHLYDLIQQLKLRAPLSLRQSVG
;
A
#
# COMPACT_ATOMS: atom_id res chain seq x y z
N GLN A 1 -28.41 1.15 -18.96
CA GLN A 1 -27.88 2.27 -19.75
C GLN A 1 -26.98 3.08 -18.85
N GLY A 2 -25.65 2.83 -18.93
CA GLY A 2 -24.64 3.54 -18.14
C GLY A 2 -24.47 4.96 -18.68
N LYS A 3 -24.56 5.96 -17.80
CA LYS A 3 -24.14 7.32 -18.13
C LYS A 3 -22.66 7.29 -18.50
N ARG A 4 -22.28 7.90 -19.62
CA ARG A 4 -20.89 8.16 -19.97
C ARG A 4 -20.25 8.96 -18.85
N VAL A 5 -19.13 8.48 -18.32
CA VAL A 5 -18.30 9.23 -17.37
C VAL A 5 -17.46 10.21 -18.20
N THR A 6 -18.00 11.41 -18.44
CA THR A 6 -17.34 12.47 -19.23
C THR A 6 -16.39 13.34 -18.39
N ASP A 7 -16.32 13.11 -17.07
CA ASP A 7 -15.60 14.01 -16.17
C ASP A 7 -14.17 13.55 -15.82
N VAL A 8 -13.74 12.39 -16.32
CA VAL A 8 -12.36 11.88 -16.17
C VAL A 8 -11.73 11.81 -17.54
N PRO A 9 -10.83 12.75 -17.90
CA PRO A 9 -10.25 12.82 -19.25
C PRO A 9 -9.63 11.50 -19.72
N GLU A 10 -9.00 10.77 -18.82
CA GLU A 10 -8.33 9.49 -19.12
C GLU A 10 -9.32 8.37 -19.49
N LEU A 11 -10.56 8.43 -19.00
CA LEU A 11 -11.60 7.44 -19.29
C LEU A 11 -12.56 7.85 -20.41
N ALA A 12 -12.48 9.10 -20.88
CA ALA A 12 -13.33 9.63 -21.95
C ALA A 12 -13.10 8.95 -23.32
N TRP A 13 -11.99 8.26 -23.49
CA TRP A 13 -11.59 7.55 -24.70
C TRP A 13 -12.28 6.19 -24.85
N PHE A 14 -12.82 5.62 -23.76
CA PHE A 14 -13.43 4.30 -23.76
C PHE A 14 -14.95 4.39 -23.99
N ASN A 15 -15.46 3.57 -24.91
CA ASN A 15 -16.90 3.52 -25.18
C ASN A 15 -17.63 2.52 -24.27
N SER A 16 -16.91 1.55 -23.72
CA SER A 16 -17.46 0.51 -22.87
C SER A 16 -16.49 0.12 -21.75
N TRP A 17 -17.03 -0.55 -20.72
CA TRP A 17 -16.20 -1.13 -19.64
C TRP A 17 -15.29 -2.24 -20.18
N HIS A 18 -15.70 -2.93 -21.22
CA HIS A 18 -14.90 -3.93 -21.93
C HIS A 18 -13.62 -3.31 -22.51
N ASP A 19 -13.73 -2.14 -23.18
CA ASP A 19 -12.57 -1.45 -23.75
C ASP A 19 -11.55 -1.07 -22.66
N VAL A 20 -12.04 -0.72 -21.45
CA VAL A 20 -11.17 -0.45 -20.30
C VAL A 20 -10.40 -1.70 -19.88
N HIS A 21 -11.08 -2.87 -19.87
CA HIS A 21 -10.42 -4.15 -19.57
C HIS A 21 -9.35 -4.50 -20.60
N GLU A 22 -9.66 -4.36 -21.89
CA GLU A 22 -8.68 -4.61 -22.96
C GLU A 22 -7.45 -3.69 -22.80
N TYR A 23 -7.68 -2.41 -22.50
CA TYR A 23 -6.60 -1.46 -22.27
C TYR A 23 -5.73 -1.84 -21.07
N CYS A 24 -6.32 -2.35 -19.99
CA CYS A 24 -5.59 -2.79 -18.80
C CYS A 24 -4.62 -3.96 -19.06
N GLU A 25 -4.83 -4.73 -20.12
CA GLU A 25 -3.92 -5.82 -20.51
C GLU A 25 -2.71 -5.33 -21.33
N THR A 26 -2.71 -4.05 -21.72
CA THR A 26 -1.57 -3.41 -22.37
C THR A 26 -0.54 -2.91 -21.33
N ASN A 27 0.70 -2.69 -21.77
CA ASN A 27 1.74 -2.12 -20.89
C ASN A 27 1.35 -0.70 -20.40
N GLU A 28 0.66 0.07 -21.24
CA GLU A 28 0.24 1.45 -20.95
C GLU A 28 -0.91 1.52 -19.93
N GLY A 29 -1.78 0.51 -19.92
CA GLY A 29 -2.93 0.44 -19.03
C GLY A 29 -2.68 -0.33 -17.72
N SER A 30 -1.48 -0.86 -17.53
CA SER A 30 -1.16 -1.72 -16.38
C SER A 30 -1.28 -1.02 -15.02
N ASP A 31 -1.11 0.28 -14.97
CA ASP A 31 -1.20 1.11 -13.77
C ASP A 31 -2.64 1.30 -13.28
N ILE A 32 -3.65 1.26 -14.17
CA ILE A 32 -5.06 1.36 -13.78
C ILE A 32 -5.70 -0.01 -13.50
N LYS A 33 -5.04 -1.12 -13.81
CA LYS A 33 -5.53 -2.48 -13.59
C LYS A 33 -5.99 -2.75 -12.15
N PRO A 34 -5.27 -2.31 -11.09
CA PRO A 34 -5.75 -2.48 -9.71
C PRO A 34 -7.07 -1.76 -9.43
N LEU A 35 -7.28 -0.58 -10.03
CA LEU A 35 -8.52 0.19 -9.86
C LEU A 35 -9.69 -0.49 -10.59
N VAL A 36 -9.45 -0.99 -11.80
CA VAL A 36 -10.47 -1.74 -12.55
C VAL A 36 -10.90 -2.97 -11.78
N LYS A 37 -9.94 -3.75 -11.26
CA LYS A 37 -10.22 -4.91 -10.42
C LYS A 37 -11.03 -4.53 -9.17
N LEU A 38 -10.69 -3.42 -8.53
CA LEU A 38 -11.43 -2.94 -7.35
C LEU A 38 -12.90 -2.64 -7.67
N VAL A 39 -13.16 -2.05 -8.85
CA VAL A 39 -14.53 -1.77 -9.33
C VAL A 39 -15.27 -3.07 -9.65
N ASP A 40 -14.61 -4.04 -10.28
CA ASP A 40 -15.22 -5.33 -10.60
C ASP A 40 -15.58 -6.14 -9.34
N ASP A 41 -14.66 -6.17 -8.36
CA ASP A 41 -14.84 -6.95 -7.13
C ASP A 41 -15.92 -6.35 -6.20
N HIS A 42 -16.05 -5.04 -6.15
CA HIS A 42 -16.89 -4.34 -5.17
C HIS A 42 -18.07 -3.56 -5.76
N GLY A 43 -18.03 -3.25 -7.05
CA GLY A 43 -18.98 -2.35 -7.69
C GLY A 43 -18.76 -0.88 -7.32
N THR A 44 -19.43 0.02 -8.04
CA THR A 44 -19.24 1.47 -7.89
C THR A 44 -19.89 2.06 -6.63
N ASP A 45 -21.04 1.54 -6.20
CA ASP A 45 -21.80 2.15 -5.10
C ASP A 45 -21.13 1.99 -3.71
N PRO A 46 -20.59 0.82 -3.33
CA PRO A 46 -19.79 0.67 -2.12
C PRO A 46 -18.54 1.56 -2.13
N LEU A 47 -17.86 1.67 -3.27
CA LEU A 47 -16.68 2.50 -3.41
C LEU A 47 -17.01 4.00 -3.25
N LYS A 48 -18.09 4.49 -3.86
CA LYS A 48 -18.56 5.87 -3.66
C LYS A 48 -18.91 6.14 -2.20
N LYS A 49 -19.57 5.20 -1.51
CA LYS A 49 -19.89 5.32 -0.08
C LYS A 49 -18.63 5.38 0.78
N ALA A 50 -17.59 4.60 0.43
CA ALA A 50 -16.30 4.63 1.13
C ALA A 50 -15.60 5.98 0.91
N LEU A 51 -15.54 6.48 -0.32
CA LEU A 51 -14.95 7.77 -0.66
C LEU A 51 -15.68 8.94 0.04
N ALA A 52 -17.01 8.87 0.18
CA ALA A 52 -17.78 9.89 0.89
C ALA A 52 -17.48 9.98 2.39
N LYS A 53 -16.81 8.99 2.97
CA LYS A 53 -16.36 8.98 4.38
C LYS A 53 -14.98 9.62 4.56
N ILE A 54 -14.28 9.94 3.48
CA ILE A 54 -12.98 10.62 3.57
C ILE A 54 -13.20 12.04 4.08
N THR A 55 -12.52 12.36 5.16
CA THR A 55 -12.61 13.66 5.85
C THR A 55 -11.23 14.33 5.85
N PRO A 56 -11.17 15.66 6.11
CA PRO A 56 -9.91 16.33 6.36
C PRO A 56 -9.10 15.66 7.48
N LEU A 57 -7.78 15.77 7.41
CA LEU A 57 -6.84 15.10 8.32
C LEU A 57 -7.16 15.37 9.81
N GLU A 58 -7.57 16.60 10.11
CA GLU A 58 -7.87 17.06 11.47
C GLU A 58 -9.13 16.42 12.08
N GLN A 59 -9.98 15.84 11.24
CA GLN A 59 -11.25 15.21 11.62
C GLN A 59 -11.22 13.69 11.41
N ALA A 60 -10.09 13.16 10.91
CA ALA A 60 -9.98 11.75 10.59
C ALA A 60 -9.67 10.91 11.83
N ASP A 61 -10.44 9.84 12.04
CA ASP A 61 -10.13 8.83 13.08
C ASP A 61 -8.89 8.01 12.71
N TYR A 62 -8.68 7.78 11.41
CA TYR A 62 -7.57 7.02 10.85
C TYR A 62 -6.98 7.73 9.64
N VAL A 63 -5.67 7.66 9.51
CA VAL A 63 -4.92 8.15 8.35
C VAL A 63 -4.31 6.97 7.62
N ILE A 64 -4.66 6.80 6.34
CA ILE A 64 -4.03 5.81 5.46
C ILE A 64 -3.04 6.54 4.57
N SER A 65 -1.81 6.09 4.55
CA SER A 65 -0.73 6.70 3.76
C SER A 65 0.24 5.66 3.27
N THR A 66 0.84 5.90 2.12
CA THR A 66 2.03 5.13 1.71
C THR A 66 3.25 5.60 2.51
N ALA A 67 4.25 4.73 2.67
CA ALA A 67 5.49 5.10 3.36
C ALA A 67 6.20 6.30 2.71
N HIS A 68 6.13 6.43 1.37
CA HIS A 68 6.67 7.58 0.64
C HIS A 68 6.00 8.90 1.03
N LYS A 69 4.66 8.91 1.09
CA LYS A 69 3.88 10.10 1.46
C LYS A 69 3.98 10.42 2.95
N ALA A 70 4.28 9.43 3.78
CA ALA A 70 4.47 9.58 5.21
C ALA A 70 5.81 10.22 5.61
N LYS A 71 6.74 10.40 4.66
CA LYS A 71 8.05 11.01 4.93
C LYS A 71 7.88 12.43 5.48
N GLY A 72 8.49 12.69 6.65
CA GLY A 72 8.38 13.98 7.34
C GLY A 72 7.14 14.14 8.24
N LEU A 73 6.20 13.20 8.20
CA LEU A 73 5.05 13.16 9.09
C LEU A 73 5.28 12.17 10.24
N GLU A 74 4.58 12.36 11.35
CA GLU A 74 4.67 11.48 12.51
C GLU A 74 3.31 11.37 13.21
N TRP A 75 3.04 10.17 13.77
CA TRP A 75 1.81 9.89 14.51
C TRP A 75 2.11 9.17 15.82
N ASN A 76 1.23 9.31 16.79
CA ASN A 76 1.38 8.61 18.06
C ASN A 76 1.33 7.09 17.88
N ARG A 77 0.46 6.60 17.01
CA ARG A 77 0.29 5.18 16.72
C ARG A 77 0.39 4.94 15.23
N VAL A 78 1.21 3.98 14.85
CA VAL A 78 1.36 3.55 13.46
C VAL A 78 1.15 2.05 13.37
N HIS A 79 0.39 1.62 12.39
CA HIS A 79 0.21 0.24 12.00
C HIS A 79 0.78 0.07 10.59
N ILE A 80 1.65 -0.91 10.41
CA ILE A 80 2.20 -1.27 9.10
C ILE A 80 1.41 -2.47 8.61
N GLU A 81 0.76 -2.32 7.46
CA GLU A 81 0.02 -3.39 6.81
C GLU A 81 0.93 -4.32 6.01
N ASP A 82 0.39 -5.49 5.64
CA ASP A 82 1.11 -6.55 4.93
C ASP A 82 1.05 -6.32 3.41
N ASP A 83 1.46 -5.14 2.96
CA ASP A 83 1.54 -4.79 1.53
C ASP A 83 2.99 -4.73 1.01
N TYR A 84 3.96 -5.00 1.87
CA TYR A 84 5.35 -5.17 1.48
C TYR A 84 5.52 -6.52 0.79
N GLN A 85 5.67 -6.51 -0.53
CA GLN A 85 5.89 -7.72 -1.33
C GLN A 85 7.33 -8.21 -1.19
N PHE A 86 7.63 -8.86 -0.08
CA PHE A 86 8.89 -9.56 0.07
C PHE A 86 8.88 -10.81 -0.78
N LYS A 87 9.70 -10.86 -1.83
CA LYS A 87 9.81 -12.05 -2.68
C LYS A 87 10.40 -13.20 -1.87
N ILE A 88 9.62 -14.26 -1.70
CA ILE A 88 10.07 -15.49 -1.07
C ILE A 88 10.65 -16.37 -2.17
N ASN A 89 11.98 -16.57 -2.16
CA ASN A 89 12.64 -17.60 -2.95
C ASN A 89 12.98 -18.77 -2.03
N GLY A 90 12.10 -19.78 -2.00
CA GLY A 90 12.23 -20.90 -1.07
C GLY A 90 12.05 -20.47 0.39
N LEU A 91 13.07 -20.67 1.24
CA LEU A 91 13.07 -20.28 2.67
C LEU A 91 13.65 -18.88 2.92
N GLU A 92 13.95 -18.11 1.87
CA GLU A 92 14.60 -16.81 2.01
C GLU A 92 13.73 -15.66 1.52
N TYR A 93 13.53 -14.65 2.38
CA TYR A 93 13.00 -13.36 1.96
C TYR A 93 14.08 -12.59 1.21
N LYS A 94 13.81 -12.20 -0.03
CA LYS A 94 14.61 -11.21 -0.74
C LYS A 94 13.95 -9.85 -0.58
N ILE A 95 14.54 -9.03 0.28
CA ILE A 95 14.20 -7.62 0.42
C ILE A 95 15.30 -6.81 -0.24
N THR A 96 14.93 -5.84 -1.06
CA THR A 96 15.88 -4.88 -1.62
C THR A 96 16.28 -3.84 -0.59
N ASP A 97 17.43 -3.20 -0.77
CA ASP A 97 17.86 -2.09 0.10
C ASP A 97 16.86 -0.92 0.07
N GLU A 98 16.20 -0.70 -1.06
CA GLU A 98 15.18 0.32 -1.21
C GLU A 98 13.94 0.02 -0.37
N GLU A 99 13.42 -1.21 -0.46
CA GLU A 99 12.28 -1.66 0.35
C GLU A 99 12.60 -1.63 1.84
N LEU A 100 13.83 -2.01 2.22
CA LEU A 100 14.27 -1.94 3.61
C LEU A 100 14.33 -0.50 4.13
N ARG A 101 14.83 0.43 3.33
CA ARG A 101 14.82 1.86 3.66
C ARG A 101 13.42 2.41 3.78
N LEU A 102 12.51 1.99 2.89
CA LEU A 102 11.13 2.40 2.92
C LEU A 102 10.41 1.87 4.17
N LEU A 103 10.64 0.61 4.53
CA LEU A 103 10.15 0.03 5.78
C LEU A 103 10.68 0.77 7.00
N TYR A 104 11.98 1.11 7.02
CA TYR A 104 12.58 1.91 8.09
C TYR A 104 11.89 3.28 8.22
N VAL A 105 11.65 3.97 7.09
CA VAL A 105 10.92 5.24 7.09
C VAL A 105 9.53 5.05 7.69
N ALA A 106 8.77 4.03 7.27
CA ALA A 106 7.43 3.76 7.78
C ALA A 106 7.44 3.49 9.30
N CYS A 107 8.33 2.64 9.78
CA CYS A 107 8.46 2.32 11.20
C CYS A 107 8.80 3.54 12.06
N THR A 108 9.69 4.41 11.57
CA THR A 108 10.12 5.61 12.30
C THR A 108 9.07 6.72 12.32
N ARG A 109 7.91 6.53 11.72
CA ARG A 109 6.78 7.49 11.83
C ARG A 109 6.01 7.38 13.14
N ALA A 110 6.23 6.30 13.90
CA ALA A 110 5.58 6.08 15.19
C ALA A 110 6.31 6.80 16.32
N LYS A 111 5.59 7.64 17.08
CA LYS A 111 6.13 8.33 18.26
C LYS A 111 5.94 7.53 19.55
N VAL A 112 4.86 6.78 19.67
CA VAL A 112 4.49 6.10 20.92
C VAL A 112 4.33 4.59 20.72
N SER A 113 3.61 4.16 19.68
CA SER A 113 3.29 2.75 19.45
C SER A 113 3.40 2.40 17.97
N LEU A 114 4.14 1.34 17.68
CA LEU A 114 4.30 0.76 16.37
C LEU A 114 3.76 -0.67 16.37
N ASN A 115 2.80 -0.95 15.50
CA ASN A 115 2.31 -2.29 15.24
C ASN A 115 2.86 -2.80 13.91
N ILE A 116 3.68 -3.86 13.97
CA ILE A 116 4.33 -4.53 12.85
C ILE A 116 4.08 -6.05 12.89
N HIS A 117 2.93 -6.45 13.42
CA HIS A 117 2.63 -7.86 13.64
C HIS A 117 2.83 -8.72 12.39
N HIS A 118 2.41 -8.24 11.23
CA HIS A 118 2.54 -8.93 9.95
C HIS A 118 3.99 -9.08 9.47
N LEU A 119 4.91 -8.28 9.99
CA LEU A 119 6.33 -8.30 9.62
C LEU A 119 7.20 -9.08 10.62
N TYR A 120 6.58 -9.76 11.59
CA TYR A 120 7.33 -10.43 12.67
C TYR A 120 8.33 -11.46 12.14
N ASP A 121 7.91 -12.31 11.21
CA ASP A 121 8.76 -13.34 10.64
C ASP A 121 9.94 -12.75 9.85
N LEU A 122 9.69 -11.69 9.09
CA LEU A 122 10.73 -10.95 8.39
C LEU A 122 11.77 -10.40 9.36
N ILE A 123 11.32 -9.75 10.45
CA ILE A 123 12.21 -9.17 11.47
C ILE A 123 13.05 -10.25 12.13
N GLN A 124 12.47 -11.41 12.45
CA GLN A 124 13.21 -12.52 13.01
C GLN A 124 14.29 -13.02 12.06
N GLN A 125 14.01 -13.13 10.76
CA GLN A 125 15.00 -13.53 9.77
C GLN A 125 16.11 -12.49 9.59
N LEU A 126 15.77 -11.20 9.60
CA LEU A 126 16.75 -10.12 9.55
C LEU A 126 17.67 -10.15 10.80
N LYS A 127 17.11 -10.40 11.99
CA LYS A 127 17.89 -10.58 13.21
C LYS A 127 18.87 -11.77 13.13
N LEU A 128 18.44 -12.88 12.55
CA LEU A 128 19.28 -14.07 12.37
C LEU A 128 20.45 -13.81 11.42
N ARG A 129 20.31 -12.89 10.47
CA ARG A 129 21.36 -12.51 9.51
C ARG A 129 22.29 -11.42 10.04
N ALA A 130 21.88 -10.70 11.09
CA ALA A 130 22.72 -9.67 11.68
C ALA A 130 24.01 -10.27 12.28
N PRO A 131 25.16 -9.60 12.16
CA PRO A 131 26.41 -10.00 12.84
C PRO A 131 26.17 -10.24 14.34
N LEU A 132 26.86 -11.20 14.92
CA LEU A 132 26.72 -11.57 16.34
C LEU A 132 26.88 -10.36 17.30
N SER A 133 27.72 -9.39 16.92
CA SER A 133 27.93 -8.14 17.66
C SER A 133 26.66 -7.26 17.75
N LEU A 134 25.75 -7.35 16.79
CA LEU A 134 24.49 -6.58 16.80
C LEU A 134 23.31 -7.35 17.41
N ARG A 135 23.44 -8.68 17.57
CA ARG A 135 22.36 -9.52 18.14
C ARG A 135 22.17 -9.31 19.65
N GLN A 136 23.20 -8.82 20.35
CA GLN A 136 23.20 -8.63 21.80
C GLN A 136 22.65 -7.26 22.26
N SER A 137 22.48 -6.31 21.34
CA SER A 137 22.04 -4.94 21.67
C SER A 137 20.52 -4.72 21.58
N VAL A 138 19.75 -5.76 21.26
CA VAL A 138 18.29 -5.70 21.13
C VAL A 138 17.68 -6.75 22.07
N GLY A 139 17.79 -6.47 23.37
CA GLY A 139 17.15 -7.19 24.46
C GLY A 139 16.15 -6.31 25.17
#